data_f13127f6648dc7039573a258e765e21c
#
_entry.id   f13127f6648dc7039573a258e765e21c
#
_cell.length_a   1.000
_cell.length_b   1.000
_cell.length_c   1.000
_cell.angle_alpha   90.00
_cell.angle_beta   90.00
_cell.angle_gamma   90.00
#
_symmetry.space_group_name_H-M   'P 1'
#
loop_
_entity.id
_entity.type
_entity.pdbx_description
1 polymer ?
#
loop_
_entity_poly.entity_id
_entity_poly.type
_entity_poly.pdbx_seq_one_letter_code
_entity_poly.pdbx_strand_id
1 'polypeptide(L)'
;EFGVAETADQALKLADTLNFPILVRPSYVLGGQGMKIVINKEDLEAHVVDLLQKIPNNKLLLDHYLDGAIEAEADAICDGNNVQIIGIMEHIEPCGIHSGDSNATLPPFNLGDFVMQQIKDHTKQIALALNTVGLINIQFAIKDDTVYIIEANPRASRTCLLYTSPSP
;
A
#
# COMPACT_ATOMS: atom_id res chain seq x y z
N GLU A 1 -1.97 5.29 10.99
CA GLU A 1 -3.33 5.32 11.61
C GLU A 1 -4.37 5.39 10.49
N PHE A 2 -5.52 4.74 10.70
CA PHE A 2 -6.63 4.74 9.73
C PHE A 2 -7.96 4.73 10.46
N GLY A 3 -9.02 5.10 9.74
CA GLY A 3 -10.39 5.01 10.23
C GLY A 3 -11.38 4.72 9.12
N VAL A 4 -12.58 4.30 9.49
CA VAL A 4 -13.68 4.00 8.58
C VAL A 4 -14.83 4.96 8.85
N ALA A 5 -15.37 5.56 7.81
CA ALA A 5 -16.54 6.46 7.87
C ALA A 5 -17.63 6.01 6.89
N GLU A 6 -18.87 6.13 7.32
CA GLU A 6 -20.08 5.87 6.52
C GLU A 6 -20.86 7.18 6.25
N THR A 7 -20.49 8.26 6.94
CA THR A 7 -21.10 9.59 6.80
C THR A 7 -20.03 10.68 6.78
N ALA A 8 -20.38 11.85 6.26
CA ALA A 8 -19.50 13.02 6.24
C ALA A 8 -19.09 13.45 7.66
N ASP A 9 -20.03 13.44 8.62
CA ASP A 9 -19.76 13.79 10.01
C ASP A 9 -18.75 12.84 10.67
N GLN A 10 -18.83 11.55 10.35
CA GLN A 10 -17.85 10.56 10.84
C GLN A 10 -16.47 10.81 10.22
N ALA A 11 -16.40 11.11 8.92
CA ALA A 11 -15.16 11.41 8.23
C ALA A 11 -14.46 12.66 8.81
N LEU A 12 -15.22 13.72 9.07
CA LEU A 12 -14.70 14.96 9.69
C LEU A 12 -14.17 14.72 11.10
N LYS A 13 -14.86 13.92 11.92
CA LYS A 13 -14.38 13.55 13.26
C LYS A 13 -13.10 12.72 13.21
N LEU A 14 -12.99 11.78 12.27
CA LEU A 14 -11.78 11.00 12.07
C LEU A 14 -10.59 11.87 11.63
N ALA A 15 -10.85 12.87 10.80
CA ALA A 15 -9.81 13.79 10.35
C ALA A 15 -9.13 14.57 11.49
N ASP A 16 -9.86 14.81 12.59
CA ASP A 16 -9.28 15.46 13.78
C ASP A 16 -8.23 14.59 14.49
N THR A 17 -8.28 13.28 14.28
CA THR A 17 -7.33 12.33 14.90
C THR A 17 -6.21 11.92 13.94
N LEU A 18 -6.48 11.88 12.63
CA LEU A 18 -5.53 11.38 11.63
C LEU A 18 -4.48 12.38 11.20
N ASN A 19 -4.74 13.68 11.36
CA ASN A 19 -3.95 14.79 10.79
C ASN A 19 -3.90 14.78 9.25
N PHE A 20 -3.84 15.96 8.66
CA PHE A 20 -3.70 16.13 7.21
C PHE A 20 -2.21 16.04 6.77
N PRO A 21 -1.96 15.61 5.54
CA PRO A 21 -2.91 15.18 4.51
C PRO A 21 -3.49 13.78 4.76
N ILE A 22 -4.74 13.57 4.27
CA ILE A 22 -5.47 12.31 4.44
C ILE A 22 -5.76 11.71 3.07
N LEU A 23 -5.54 10.40 2.93
CA LEU A 23 -5.98 9.63 1.77
C LEU A 23 -7.39 9.10 2.03
N VAL A 24 -8.35 9.49 1.19
CA VAL A 24 -9.72 8.98 1.23
C VAL A 24 -9.87 7.89 0.17
N ARG A 25 -10.32 6.70 0.59
CA ARG A 25 -10.52 5.52 -0.28
C ARG A 25 -11.90 4.91 -0.09
N PRO A 26 -12.70 4.74 -1.15
CA PRO A 26 -13.89 3.89 -1.06
C PRO A 26 -13.51 2.42 -0.83
N SER A 27 -14.26 1.70 0.02
CA SER A 27 -13.91 0.32 0.43
C SER A 27 -14.06 -0.72 -0.68
N TYR A 28 -14.91 -0.48 -1.67
CA TYR A 28 -15.27 -1.46 -2.70
C TYR A 28 -15.15 -0.87 -4.11
N VAL A 29 -13.95 -0.41 -4.46
CA VAL A 29 -13.67 0.08 -5.83
C VAL A 29 -12.41 -0.59 -6.37
N LEU A 30 -12.39 -0.82 -7.69
CA LEU A 30 -11.24 -1.35 -8.40
C LEU A 30 -10.40 -0.19 -8.98
N GLY A 31 -9.09 -0.36 -8.99
CA GLY A 31 -8.18 0.56 -9.66
C GLY A 31 -8.13 1.97 -9.07
N GLY A 32 -8.32 2.12 -7.76
CA GLY A 32 -8.19 3.42 -7.07
C GLY A 32 -9.27 4.44 -7.44
N GLN A 33 -10.38 4.02 -8.04
CA GLN A 33 -11.44 4.93 -8.44
C GLN A 33 -12.04 5.66 -7.23
N GLY A 34 -12.11 6.99 -7.29
CA GLY A 34 -12.61 7.81 -6.20
C GLY A 34 -11.60 8.03 -5.06
N MET A 35 -10.37 7.53 -5.17
CA MET A 35 -9.30 7.87 -4.23
C MET A 35 -8.86 9.32 -4.42
N LYS A 36 -8.65 10.02 -3.31
CA LYS A 36 -8.14 11.39 -3.31
C LYS A 36 -7.35 11.68 -2.06
N ILE A 37 -6.23 12.38 -2.22
CA ILE A 37 -5.50 13.01 -1.12
C ILE A 37 -6.16 14.35 -0.84
N VAL A 38 -6.59 14.57 0.40
CA VAL A 38 -7.22 15.81 0.86
C VAL A 38 -6.29 16.49 1.87
N ILE A 39 -6.20 17.82 1.79
CA ILE A 39 -5.21 18.61 2.54
C ILE A 39 -5.80 19.43 3.67
N ASN A 40 -7.14 19.54 3.72
CA ASN A 40 -7.86 20.28 4.75
C ASN A 40 -9.29 19.74 4.92
N LYS A 41 -10.02 20.24 5.92
CA LYS A 41 -11.39 19.80 6.24
C LYS A 41 -12.39 20.11 5.15
N GLU A 42 -12.28 21.26 4.53
CA GLU A 42 -13.19 21.74 3.46
C GLU A 42 -13.10 20.83 2.23
N ASP A 43 -11.87 20.46 1.85
CA ASP A 43 -11.62 19.54 0.73
C ASP A 43 -12.09 18.12 1.06
N LEU A 44 -11.91 17.69 2.32
CA LEU A 44 -12.43 16.40 2.80
C LEU A 44 -13.95 16.35 2.73
N GLU A 45 -14.63 17.34 3.28
CA GLU A 45 -16.11 17.38 3.32
C GLU A 45 -16.68 17.36 1.91
N ALA A 46 -16.19 18.23 1.02
CA ALA A 46 -16.64 18.30 -0.37
C ALA A 46 -16.45 16.95 -1.09
N HIS A 47 -15.28 16.31 -0.92
CA HIS A 47 -14.99 15.02 -1.55
C HIS A 47 -15.83 13.88 -1.00
N VAL A 48 -16.00 13.79 0.31
CA VAL A 48 -16.80 12.75 0.96
C VAL A 48 -18.28 12.86 0.57
N VAL A 49 -18.85 14.07 0.53
CA VAL A 49 -20.23 14.29 0.10
C VAL A 49 -20.43 13.84 -1.35
N ASP A 50 -19.52 14.23 -2.26
CA ASP A 50 -19.56 13.80 -3.67
C ASP A 50 -19.48 12.27 -3.81
N LEU A 51 -18.58 11.61 -3.07
CA LEU A 51 -18.43 10.16 -3.09
C LEU A 51 -19.69 9.42 -2.59
N LEU A 52 -20.23 9.84 -1.44
CA LEU A 52 -21.43 9.20 -0.86
C LEU A 52 -22.66 9.39 -1.73
N GLN A 53 -22.75 10.47 -2.52
CA GLN A 53 -23.81 10.66 -3.51
C GLN A 53 -23.65 9.71 -4.71
N LYS A 54 -22.41 9.50 -5.18
CA LYS A 54 -22.12 8.63 -6.33
C LYS A 54 -22.19 7.14 -6.01
N ILE A 55 -21.79 6.79 -4.79
CA ILE A 55 -21.68 5.40 -4.33
C ILE A 55 -22.38 5.29 -2.97
N PRO A 56 -23.71 5.30 -2.92
CA PRO A 56 -24.47 5.21 -1.68
C PRO A 56 -24.20 3.88 -0.96
N ASN A 57 -24.16 3.90 0.37
CA ASN A 57 -23.89 2.77 1.25
C ASN A 57 -22.44 2.21 1.16
N ASN A 58 -21.52 2.94 0.59
CA ASN A 58 -20.11 2.55 0.62
C ASN A 58 -19.46 3.06 1.91
N LYS A 59 -18.52 2.25 2.43
CA LYS A 59 -17.65 2.67 3.52
C LYS A 59 -16.43 3.38 2.93
N LEU A 60 -16.05 4.47 3.56
CA LEU A 60 -14.85 5.22 3.19
C LEU A 60 -13.75 4.90 4.20
N LEU A 61 -12.59 4.51 3.71
CA LEU A 61 -11.38 4.45 4.52
C LEU A 61 -10.66 5.79 4.44
N LEU A 62 -10.26 6.29 5.60
CA LEU A 62 -9.43 7.47 5.74
C LEU A 62 -8.09 7.02 6.34
N ASP A 63 -7.02 7.23 5.60
CA ASP A 63 -5.67 6.92 6.05
C ASP A 63 -4.84 8.19 6.14
N HIS A 64 -3.96 8.28 7.15
CA HIS A 64 -2.93 9.31 7.13
C HIS A 64 -2.04 9.11 5.90
N TYR A 65 -1.94 10.15 5.05
CA TYR A 65 -1.10 10.08 3.85
C TYR A 65 0.37 10.28 4.22
N LEU A 66 1.21 9.35 3.79
CA LEU A 66 2.65 9.37 4.05
C LEU A 66 3.37 10.14 2.93
N ASP A 67 3.35 11.47 3.00
CA ASP A 67 4.00 12.31 2.00
C ASP A 67 5.51 12.03 1.92
N GLY A 68 6.03 11.86 0.70
CA GLY A 68 7.43 11.56 0.46
C GLY A 68 7.89 10.17 0.94
N ALA A 69 6.97 9.24 1.16
CA ALA A 69 7.33 7.84 1.42
C ALA A 69 7.93 7.19 0.18
N ILE A 70 8.88 6.27 0.41
CA ILE A 70 9.41 5.37 -0.62
C ILE A 70 8.47 4.16 -0.71
N GLU A 71 8.17 3.69 -1.92
CA GLU A 71 7.42 2.45 -2.10
C GLU A 71 8.37 1.29 -2.42
N ALA A 72 8.11 0.14 -1.84
CA ALA A 72 8.82 -1.10 -2.13
C ALA A 72 7.85 -2.29 -2.22
N GLU A 73 8.24 -3.28 -3.00
CA GLU A 73 7.52 -4.55 -3.13
C GLU A 73 8.44 -5.70 -2.70
N ALA A 74 7.87 -6.69 -2.02
CA ALA A 74 8.55 -7.96 -1.77
C ALA A 74 7.76 -9.12 -2.38
N ASP A 75 8.44 -9.92 -3.19
CA ASP A 75 7.91 -11.20 -3.68
C ASP A 75 8.47 -12.34 -2.83
N ALA A 76 7.59 -13.24 -2.47
CA ALA A 76 7.94 -14.45 -1.76
C ALA A 76 7.17 -15.67 -2.27
N ILE A 77 7.74 -16.85 -2.06
CA ILE A 77 7.09 -18.13 -2.22
C ILE A 77 6.92 -18.79 -0.85
N CYS A 78 5.76 -19.37 -0.62
CA CYS A 78 5.41 -20.02 0.64
C CYS A 78 4.83 -21.41 0.38
N ASP A 79 5.21 -22.39 1.21
CA ASP A 79 4.67 -23.75 1.18
C ASP A 79 3.61 -24.00 2.29
N GLY A 80 3.19 -22.94 2.97
CA GLY A 80 2.31 -22.99 4.12
C GLY A 80 3.04 -22.99 5.47
N ASN A 81 4.33 -23.32 5.50
CA ASN A 81 5.13 -23.37 6.72
C ASN A 81 6.43 -22.56 6.60
N ASN A 82 7.02 -22.53 5.42
CA ASN A 82 8.26 -21.83 5.14
C ASN A 82 8.02 -20.74 4.10
N VAL A 83 8.68 -19.60 4.29
CA VAL A 83 8.60 -18.46 3.37
C VAL A 83 9.99 -18.11 2.87
N GLN A 84 10.17 -18.18 1.57
CA GLN A 84 11.39 -17.76 0.89
C GLN A 84 11.14 -16.44 0.15
N ILE A 85 11.86 -15.39 0.53
CA ILE A 85 11.86 -14.11 -0.19
C ILE A 85 12.59 -14.31 -1.52
N ILE A 86 11.92 -14.00 -2.63
CA ILE A 86 12.47 -14.09 -3.98
C ILE A 86 13.26 -12.81 -4.29
N GLY A 87 12.68 -11.65 -3.98
CA GLY A 87 13.30 -10.36 -4.20
C GLY A 87 12.54 -9.23 -3.52
N ILE A 88 13.25 -8.13 -3.31
CA ILE A 88 12.68 -6.85 -2.86
C ILE A 88 13.04 -5.82 -3.91
N MET A 89 12.05 -5.08 -4.36
CA MET A 89 12.15 -4.07 -5.42
C MET A 89 11.73 -2.72 -4.86
N GLU A 90 12.52 -1.68 -5.14
CA GLU A 90 12.23 -0.30 -4.75
C GLU A 90 11.69 0.47 -5.94
N HIS A 91 10.59 1.21 -5.77
CA HIS A 91 10.04 2.09 -6.78
C HIS A 91 10.83 3.39 -6.86
N ILE A 92 11.01 3.92 -8.08
CA ILE A 92 11.70 5.20 -8.32
C ILE A 92 10.72 6.36 -8.17
N GLU A 93 9.48 6.17 -8.60
CA GLU A 93 8.42 7.15 -8.49
C GLU A 93 7.90 7.25 -7.03
N PRO A 94 7.32 8.41 -6.67
CA PRO A 94 6.73 8.60 -5.34
C PRO A 94 5.68 7.54 -5.00
N CYS A 95 5.59 7.17 -3.73
CA CYS A 95 4.59 6.25 -3.22
C CYS A 95 3.16 6.67 -3.61
N GLY A 96 2.37 5.70 -4.08
CA GLY A 96 1.00 5.91 -4.55
C GLY A 96 0.86 5.98 -6.07
N ILE A 97 1.95 5.95 -6.83
CA ILE A 97 1.90 5.71 -8.28
C ILE A 97 1.68 4.21 -8.50
N HIS A 98 0.70 3.87 -9.34
CA HIS A 98 0.40 2.47 -9.63
C HIS A 98 1.66 1.72 -10.09
N SER A 99 1.87 0.52 -9.55
CA SER A 99 3.09 -0.27 -9.80
C SER A 99 3.35 -0.55 -11.30
N GLY A 100 2.31 -0.60 -12.13
CA GLY A 100 2.44 -0.74 -13.59
C GLY A 100 3.01 0.48 -14.29
N ASP A 101 2.95 1.66 -13.68
CA ASP A 101 3.40 2.95 -14.23
C ASP A 101 4.67 3.45 -13.53
N SER A 102 5.18 2.71 -12.55
CA SER A 102 6.39 3.05 -11.80
C SER A 102 7.59 2.26 -12.30
N ASN A 103 8.73 2.94 -12.47
CA ASN A 103 10.02 2.28 -12.63
C ASN A 103 10.49 1.74 -11.29
N ALA A 104 11.35 0.74 -11.33
CA ALA A 104 11.84 0.12 -10.11
C ALA A 104 13.29 -0.34 -10.24
N THR A 105 13.97 -0.42 -9.10
CA THR A 105 15.33 -0.98 -8.99
C THR A 105 15.31 -2.30 -8.24
N LEU A 106 16.11 -3.25 -8.74
CA LEU A 106 16.35 -4.53 -8.13
C LEU A 106 17.87 -4.84 -8.23
N PRO A 107 18.60 -4.93 -7.14
CA PRO A 107 18.17 -4.74 -5.73
C PRO A 107 17.78 -3.29 -5.40
N PRO A 108 17.10 -3.04 -4.26
CA PRO A 108 16.84 -1.69 -3.74
C PRO A 108 18.11 -0.85 -3.61
N PHE A 109 18.00 0.44 -3.88
CA PHE A 109 19.13 1.36 -3.86
C PHE A 109 19.16 2.26 -2.61
N ASN A 110 18.01 2.77 -2.16
CA ASN A 110 17.92 3.71 -1.04
C ASN A 110 17.54 3.05 0.29
N LEU A 111 17.16 1.76 0.29
CA LEU A 111 16.71 1.06 1.49
C LEU A 111 17.89 0.50 2.26
N GLY A 112 18.11 1.00 3.48
CA GLY A 112 19.13 0.49 4.40
C GLY A 112 18.84 -0.92 4.93
N ASP A 113 19.85 -1.61 5.46
CA ASP A 113 19.73 -2.99 5.96
C ASP A 113 18.65 -3.16 7.02
N PHE A 114 18.46 -2.17 7.88
CA PHE A 114 17.41 -2.19 8.92
C PHE A 114 16.01 -2.25 8.33
N VAL A 115 15.72 -1.40 7.33
CA VAL A 115 14.43 -1.38 6.60
C VAL A 115 14.26 -2.67 5.81
N MET A 116 15.30 -3.13 5.14
CA MET A 116 15.29 -4.39 4.39
C MET A 116 14.97 -5.59 5.28
N GLN A 117 15.48 -5.60 6.53
CA GLN A 117 15.16 -6.66 7.47
C GLN A 117 13.70 -6.60 7.93
N GLN A 118 13.17 -5.40 8.23
CA GLN A 118 11.74 -5.22 8.55
C GLN A 118 10.84 -5.74 7.42
N ILE A 119 11.12 -5.37 6.16
CA ILE A 119 10.35 -5.85 5.00
C ILE A 119 10.36 -7.38 4.94
N LYS A 120 11.52 -8.02 5.11
CA LYS A 120 11.63 -9.48 5.12
C LYS A 120 10.81 -10.13 6.24
N ASP A 121 10.86 -9.56 7.44
CA ASP A 121 10.16 -10.10 8.60
C ASP A 121 8.64 -9.91 8.47
N HIS A 122 8.18 -8.74 8.04
CA HIS A 122 6.77 -8.49 7.76
C HIS A 122 6.25 -9.42 6.64
N THR A 123 7.00 -9.58 5.56
CA THR A 123 6.62 -10.48 4.46
C THR A 123 6.41 -11.90 4.95
N LYS A 124 7.34 -12.44 5.77
CA LYS A 124 7.20 -13.77 6.35
C LYS A 124 5.98 -13.90 7.27
N GLN A 125 5.81 -12.93 8.16
CA GLN A 125 4.68 -12.93 9.11
C GLN A 125 3.33 -12.88 8.39
N ILE A 126 3.20 -12.01 7.39
CA ILE A 126 1.96 -11.87 6.60
C ILE A 126 1.67 -13.13 5.80
N ALA A 127 2.67 -13.67 5.09
CA ALA A 127 2.50 -14.89 4.30
C ALA A 127 2.00 -16.08 5.14
N LEU A 128 2.57 -16.26 6.34
CA LEU A 128 2.15 -17.30 7.27
C LEU A 128 0.77 -17.03 7.88
N ALA A 129 0.49 -15.78 8.29
CA ALA A 129 -0.80 -15.40 8.86
C ALA A 129 -1.96 -15.57 7.87
N LEU A 130 -1.70 -15.39 6.58
CA LEU A 130 -2.67 -15.61 5.50
C LEU A 130 -2.75 -17.08 5.05
N ASN A 131 -1.99 -17.98 5.66
CA ASN A 131 -1.88 -19.39 5.25
C ASN A 131 -1.57 -19.53 3.75
N THR A 132 -0.67 -18.70 3.24
CA THR A 132 -0.33 -18.66 1.82
C THR A 132 0.34 -19.98 1.39
N VAL A 133 -0.12 -20.53 0.27
CA VAL A 133 0.57 -21.60 -0.45
C VAL A 133 0.75 -21.14 -1.89
N GLY A 134 2.00 -20.90 -2.29
CA GLY A 134 2.35 -20.34 -3.59
C GLY A 134 3.02 -18.98 -3.48
N LEU A 135 2.79 -18.13 -4.47
CA LEU A 135 3.40 -16.82 -4.58
C LEU A 135 2.58 -15.75 -3.84
N ILE A 136 3.28 -14.84 -3.20
CA ILE A 136 2.70 -13.64 -2.57
C ILE A 136 3.56 -12.43 -2.89
N ASN A 137 2.91 -11.33 -3.26
CA ASN A 137 3.50 -10.02 -3.41
C ASN A 137 2.96 -9.11 -2.31
N ILE A 138 3.82 -8.39 -1.61
CA ILE A 138 3.42 -7.43 -0.59
C ILE A 138 4.03 -6.08 -0.92
N GLN A 139 3.20 -5.05 -0.90
CA GLN A 139 3.61 -3.66 -1.13
C GLN A 139 3.72 -2.92 0.20
N PHE A 140 4.77 -2.13 0.31
CA PHE A 140 5.14 -1.39 1.50
C PHE A 140 5.37 0.09 1.16
N ALA A 141 4.98 0.98 2.08
CA ALA A 141 5.45 2.35 2.12
C ALA A 141 6.48 2.48 3.24
N ILE A 142 7.56 3.18 2.98
CA ILE A 142 8.65 3.41 3.93
C ILE A 142 8.75 4.90 4.21
N LYS A 143 8.63 5.29 5.48
CA LYS A 143 8.78 6.66 5.93
C LYS A 143 9.54 6.70 7.25
N ASP A 144 10.62 7.48 7.30
CA ASP A 144 11.45 7.66 8.50
C ASP A 144 11.87 6.32 9.13
N ASP A 145 12.41 5.41 8.29
CA ASP A 145 12.84 4.04 8.64
C ASP A 145 11.72 3.12 9.18
N THR A 146 10.47 3.55 9.12
CA THR A 146 9.30 2.76 9.49
C THR A 146 8.66 2.16 8.26
N VAL A 147 8.38 0.86 8.31
CA VAL A 147 7.75 0.11 7.21
C VAL A 147 6.25 -0.05 7.46
N TYR A 148 5.44 0.45 6.52
CA TYR A 148 3.99 0.36 6.53
C TYR A 148 3.54 -0.60 5.43
N ILE A 149 2.52 -1.41 5.71
CA ILE A 149 1.93 -2.34 4.75
C ILE A 149 0.87 -1.59 3.96
N ILE A 150 0.96 -1.62 2.62
CA ILE A 150 -0.06 -1.08 1.71
C ILE A 150 -1.06 -2.18 1.38
N GLU A 151 -0.59 -3.27 0.80
CA GLU A 151 -1.44 -4.41 0.42
C GLU A 151 -0.64 -5.71 0.30
N ALA A 152 -1.36 -6.85 0.37
CA ALA A 152 -0.81 -8.17 0.11
C ALA A 152 -1.64 -8.85 -0.99
N ASN A 153 -0.97 -9.35 -2.02
CA ASN A 153 -1.57 -9.92 -3.21
C ASN A 153 -1.14 -11.39 -3.38
N PRO A 154 -2.05 -12.36 -3.52
CA PRO A 154 -1.72 -13.78 -3.74
C PRO A 154 -1.33 -14.02 -5.21
N ARG A 155 -0.29 -13.36 -5.69
CA ARG A 155 0.26 -13.45 -7.05
C ARG A 155 1.72 -13.03 -7.07
N ALA A 156 2.42 -13.32 -8.17
CA ALA A 156 3.73 -12.74 -8.45
C ALA A 156 3.62 -11.26 -8.86
N SER A 157 4.70 -10.51 -8.66
CA SER A 157 4.89 -9.17 -9.22
C SER A 157 5.85 -9.17 -10.41
N ARG A 158 6.25 -7.98 -10.83
CA ARG A 158 7.29 -7.77 -11.86
C ARG A 158 8.65 -8.36 -11.48
N THR A 159 8.95 -8.48 -10.19
CA THR A 159 10.19 -9.09 -9.66
C THR A 159 10.37 -10.51 -10.20
N CYS A 160 9.31 -11.30 -10.28
CA CYS A 160 9.36 -12.66 -10.79
C CYS A 160 9.83 -12.70 -12.25
N LEU A 161 9.34 -11.79 -13.09
CA LEU A 161 9.74 -11.70 -14.50
C LEU A 161 11.22 -11.32 -14.67
N LEU A 162 11.76 -10.45 -13.81
CA LEU A 162 13.17 -10.05 -13.85
C LEU A 162 14.11 -11.22 -13.56
N TYR A 163 13.73 -12.13 -12.67
CA TYR A 163 14.54 -13.31 -12.35
C TYR A 163 14.38 -14.47 -13.32
N THR A 164 13.25 -14.56 -14.02
CA THR A 164 12.91 -15.69 -14.88
C THR A 164 13.07 -15.41 -16.37
N SER A 165 13.10 -14.15 -16.77
CA SER A 165 13.30 -13.77 -18.17
C SER A 165 14.80 -13.78 -18.52
N PRO A 166 15.18 -14.39 -19.66
CA PRO A 166 16.56 -14.27 -20.12
C PRO A 166 16.85 -12.78 -20.39
N SER A 167 17.99 -12.31 -19.85
CA SER A 167 18.48 -10.97 -20.21
C SER A 167 18.79 -10.94 -21.70
N PRO A 168 18.42 -9.87 -22.42
CA PRO A 168 18.82 -9.69 -23.80
C PRO A 168 20.32 -9.60 -23.97
#